data_27c3110ba58405176a12d36a7a44ce11
#
_entry.id   27c3110ba58405176a12d36a7a44ce11
#
_cell.length_a   1.000
_cell.length_b   1.000
_cell.length_c   1.000
_cell.angle_alpha   90.00
_cell.angle_beta   90.00
_cell.angle_gamma   90.00
#
_symmetry.space_group_name_H-M   'P 1'
#
loop_
_entity.id
_entity.type
_entity.pdbx_description
1 polymer ?
#
loop_
_entity_poly.entity_id
_entity_poly.type
_entity_poly.pdbx_seq_one_letter_code
_entity_poly.pdbx_strand_id
1 'polypeptide(L)'
;MTGKHWTAIDLFCGAGGLSEGFRQAGFHVLAGNDIDPHAAETFAANHSEAQFLPGPIEHIAAREFLRAAGLKKGELDCLIGGPPCQAFSVYNHQRGLHDRRSGLFYEYLRIVEGLMPEWVVMENVTGITSAGDGQAVEEIHSGLASLGYRVETRILRAEEYGVPQERRRIIFLGNRLGLPIRWPEPTHGPNLKPFVNVWDAIGDLPSLSNGEQPPLFSRYRTAPMSAYQAYLRGDFTRVTNHAAPRLAPINVERMKFIPEGGSWRDVPYGLLPTGMKRARRCDHTKRYGRLRKDGLSSTILTKCDLHWGAYIHPEQDRVLTVREAARLQSFPDWFQFAGPRTEQYVQVGNAVPPLLARQLGLALIKATSQGRSRRNARLADAPAENVPAIAL
;
A
#
# COMPACT_ATOMS: atom_id res chain seq x y z
N MET A 1 0.49 -1.03 33.53
CA MET A 1 1.17 -0.04 32.65
C MET A 1 0.25 0.16 31.46
N THR A 2 -0.46 1.26 31.41
CA THR A 2 -1.26 1.65 30.22
C THR A 2 -0.28 1.92 29.10
N GLY A 3 -0.22 1.01 28.13
CA GLY A 3 0.66 1.15 26.97
C GLY A 3 0.32 2.45 26.21
N LYS A 4 1.34 3.16 25.70
CA LYS A 4 1.12 4.33 24.86
C LYS A 4 0.27 3.91 23.65
N HIS A 5 -0.83 4.59 23.43
CA HIS A 5 -1.60 4.47 22.19
C HIS A 5 -0.87 5.26 21.10
N TRP A 6 -0.39 4.57 20.09
CA TRP A 6 0.24 5.18 18.91
C TRP A 6 -0.85 5.72 17.98
N THR A 7 -0.66 6.91 17.46
CA THR A 7 -1.66 7.60 16.63
C THR A 7 -1.14 7.86 15.22
N ALA A 8 -2.03 7.72 14.22
CA ALA A 8 -1.72 8.02 12.83
C ALA A 8 -2.86 8.81 12.15
N ILE A 9 -2.49 9.60 11.14
CA ILE A 9 -3.39 10.21 10.16
C ILE A 9 -2.89 9.81 8.78
N ASP A 10 -3.82 9.46 7.86
CA ASP A 10 -3.50 8.98 6.51
C ASP A 10 -4.00 9.98 5.45
N LEU A 11 -3.07 10.57 4.70
CA LEU A 11 -3.38 11.47 3.61
C LEU A 11 -3.31 10.72 2.27
N PHE A 12 -4.23 11.04 1.36
CA PHE A 12 -4.36 10.30 0.09
C PHE A 12 -4.54 8.80 0.35
N CYS A 13 -5.37 8.49 1.34
CA CYS A 13 -5.44 7.15 1.94
C CYS A 13 -6.03 6.08 1.01
N GLY A 14 -6.72 6.47 -0.08
CA GLY A 14 -7.42 5.54 -0.94
C GLY A 14 -8.36 4.64 -0.13
N ALA A 15 -8.31 3.34 -0.38
CA ALA A 15 -9.07 2.36 0.39
C ALA A 15 -8.55 2.13 1.82
N GLY A 16 -7.38 2.68 2.20
CA GLY A 16 -6.83 2.51 3.54
C GLY A 16 -5.81 1.36 3.68
N GLY A 17 -5.04 1.04 2.64
CA GLY A 17 -4.02 -0.01 2.72
C GLY A 17 -2.89 0.30 3.69
N LEU A 18 -2.39 1.56 3.70
CA LEU A 18 -1.45 2.05 4.72
C LEU A 18 -2.09 2.03 6.10
N SER A 19 -3.28 2.61 6.23
CA SER A 19 -4.06 2.64 7.46
C SER A 19 -4.23 1.26 8.07
N GLU A 20 -4.61 0.25 7.27
CA GLU A 20 -4.80 -1.12 7.73
C GLU A 20 -3.48 -1.72 8.25
N GLY A 21 -2.38 -1.53 7.54
CA GLY A 21 -1.09 -2.02 8.00
C GLY A 21 -0.61 -1.35 9.29
N PHE A 22 -0.81 -0.04 9.43
CA PHE A 22 -0.49 0.69 10.66
C PHE A 22 -1.39 0.26 11.82
N ARG A 23 -2.69 0.05 11.58
CA ARG A 23 -3.61 -0.52 12.57
C ARG A 23 -3.13 -1.88 13.07
N GLN A 24 -2.72 -2.77 12.16
CA GLN A 24 -2.14 -4.07 12.51
C GLN A 24 -0.81 -3.97 13.26
N ALA A 25 -0.07 -2.88 13.10
CA ALA A 25 1.14 -2.60 13.89
C ALA A 25 0.84 -2.07 15.30
N GLY A 26 -0.40 -1.67 15.58
CA GLY A 26 -0.83 -1.13 16.87
C GLY A 26 -1.02 0.38 16.90
N PHE A 27 -1.13 1.03 15.75
CA PHE A 27 -1.54 2.44 15.66
C PHE A 27 -3.06 2.56 15.65
N HIS A 28 -3.56 3.60 16.29
CA HIS A 28 -4.92 4.10 16.11
C HIS A 28 -4.90 5.10 14.94
N VAL A 29 -5.51 4.76 13.83
CA VAL A 29 -5.71 5.67 12.70
C VAL A 29 -6.87 6.57 13.07
N LEU A 30 -6.60 7.86 13.30
CA LEU A 30 -7.58 8.82 13.82
C LEU A 30 -8.33 9.54 12.72
N ALA A 31 -7.70 9.77 11.58
CA ALA A 31 -8.33 10.40 10.43
C ALA A 31 -7.70 9.94 9.11
N GLY A 32 -8.48 10.01 8.03
CA GLY A 32 -8.05 9.79 6.66
C GLY A 32 -8.63 10.84 5.71
N ASN A 33 -7.93 11.07 4.59
CA ASN A 33 -8.43 11.95 3.53
C ASN A 33 -8.17 11.33 2.16
N ASP A 34 -9.15 11.38 1.30
CA ASP A 34 -9.03 11.13 -0.14
C ASP A 34 -10.09 11.93 -0.92
N ILE A 35 -9.84 12.13 -2.20
CA ILE A 35 -10.78 12.80 -3.11
C ILE A 35 -11.79 11.82 -3.73
N ASP A 36 -11.45 10.53 -3.80
CA ASP A 36 -12.27 9.50 -4.43
C ASP A 36 -13.43 9.08 -3.51
N PRO A 37 -14.70 9.28 -3.92
CA PRO A 37 -15.86 8.93 -3.10
C PRO A 37 -15.99 7.43 -2.85
N HIS A 38 -15.59 6.55 -3.78
CA HIS A 38 -15.65 5.10 -3.58
C HIS A 38 -14.54 4.60 -2.65
N ALA A 39 -13.37 5.25 -2.70
CA ALA A 39 -12.33 5.02 -1.71
C ALA A 39 -12.78 5.47 -0.31
N ALA A 40 -13.48 6.59 -0.21
CA ALA A 40 -14.08 7.09 1.02
C ALA A 40 -15.07 6.09 1.63
N GLU A 41 -15.99 5.54 0.81
CA GLU A 41 -16.94 4.50 1.25
C GLU A 41 -16.21 3.27 1.79
N THR A 42 -15.18 2.81 1.08
CA THR A 42 -14.36 1.67 1.48
C THR A 42 -13.61 1.96 2.78
N PHE A 43 -12.96 3.13 2.88
CA PHE A 43 -12.25 3.52 4.08
C PHE A 43 -13.16 3.57 5.30
N ALA A 44 -14.31 4.25 5.20
CA ALA A 44 -15.29 4.37 6.29
C ALA A 44 -15.84 3.00 6.74
N ALA A 45 -16.07 2.08 5.81
CA ALA A 45 -16.58 0.74 6.12
C ALA A 45 -15.56 -0.12 6.91
N ASN A 46 -14.25 0.10 6.71
CA ASN A 46 -13.20 -0.73 7.30
C ASN A 46 -12.45 -0.06 8.46
N HIS A 47 -12.55 1.26 8.59
CA HIS A 47 -11.89 2.07 9.62
C HIS A 47 -12.93 2.95 10.34
N SER A 48 -13.97 2.33 10.90
CA SER A 48 -15.12 3.02 11.52
C SER A 48 -14.76 3.93 12.69
N GLU A 49 -13.60 3.73 13.31
CA GLU A 49 -13.09 4.57 14.41
C GLU A 49 -12.37 5.84 13.90
N ALA A 50 -12.00 5.89 12.62
CA ALA A 50 -11.31 7.03 12.03
C ALA A 50 -12.30 8.04 11.45
N GLN A 51 -12.01 9.33 11.60
CA GLN A 51 -12.77 10.39 10.94
C GLN A 51 -12.29 10.53 9.48
N PHE A 52 -13.20 10.40 8.52
CA PHE A 52 -12.86 10.64 7.13
C PHE A 52 -13.16 12.09 6.74
N LEU A 53 -12.17 12.77 6.14
CA LEU A 53 -12.29 14.12 5.61
C LEU A 53 -12.34 14.03 4.07
N PRO A 54 -13.52 14.09 3.45
CA PRO A 54 -13.65 13.93 2.00
C PRO A 54 -13.21 15.16 1.22
N GLY A 55 -12.70 14.92 0.01
CA GLY A 55 -12.46 15.99 -0.97
C GLY A 55 -10.98 16.33 -1.16
N PRO A 56 -10.71 17.33 -2.02
CA PRO A 56 -9.36 17.74 -2.36
C PRO A 56 -8.61 18.26 -1.13
N ILE A 57 -7.39 17.77 -0.93
CA ILE A 57 -6.53 18.11 0.22
C ILE A 57 -6.23 19.63 0.29
N GLU A 58 -6.23 20.30 -0.86
CA GLU A 58 -6.00 21.73 -0.98
C GLU A 58 -7.07 22.57 -0.24
N HIS A 59 -8.26 22.01 -0.06
CA HIS A 59 -9.38 22.66 0.60
C HIS A 59 -9.47 22.33 2.09
N ILE A 60 -8.63 21.41 2.60
CA ILE A 60 -8.67 20.98 3.99
C ILE A 60 -7.50 21.60 4.76
N ALA A 61 -7.81 22.37 5.80
CA ALA A 61 -6.79 22.96 6.64
C ALA A 61 -6.25 21.92 7.66
N ALA A 62 -4.97 22.01 8.03
CA ALA A 62 -4.36 21.13 9.01
C ALA A 62 -5.11 21.10 10.36
N ARG A 63 -5.71 22.22 10.77
CA ARG A 63 -6.55 22.33 11.97
C ARG A 63 -7.79 21.41 11.94
N GLU A 64 -8.27 21.05 10.76
CA GLU A 64 -9.42 20.16 10.62
C GLU A 64 -9.02 18.72 10.95
N PHE A 65 -7.84 18.29 10.51
CA PHE A 65 -7.25 17.02 10.92
C PHE A 65 -7.00 16.96 12.43
N LEU A 66 -6.46 18.03 13.04
CA LEU A 66 -6.28 18.11 14.49
C LEU A 66 -7.60 17.99 15.24
N ARG A 67 -8.65 18.68 14.77
CA ARG A 67 -9.99 18.59 15.35
C ARG A 67 -10.57 17.20 15.22
N ALA A 68 -10.49 16.59 14.02
CA ALA A 68 -10.97 15.24 13.75
C ALA A 68 -10.26 14.19 14.63
N ALA A 69 -8.96 14.36 14.85
CA ALA A 69 -8.14 13.48 15.67
C ALA A 69 -8.22 13.78 17.19
N GLY A 70 -8.82 14.89 17.61
CA GLY A 70 -8.81 15.31 19.02
C GLY A 70 -7.42 15.67 19.55
N LEU A 71 -6.51 16.11 18.68
CA LEU A 71 -5.10 16.36 19.00
C LEU A 71 -4.76 17.86 18.86
N LYS A 72 -3.67 18.26 19.51
CA LYS A 72 -3.00 19.54 19.29
C LYS A 72 -1.80 19.38 18.35
N LYS A 73 -1.32 20.49 17.78
CA LYS A 73 -0.11 20.50 16.96
C LYS A 73 1.06 19.89 17.74
N GLY A 74 1.74 18.94 17.14
CA GLY A 74 2.91 18.24 17.72
C GLY A 74 2.59 16.98 18.51
N GLU A 75 1.31 16.63 18.73
CA GLU A 75 0.90 15.45 19.49
C GLU A 75 0.71 14.19 18.64
N LEU A 76 0.59 14.32 17.32
CA LEU A 76 0.46 13.19 16.41
C LEU A 76 1.76 12.38 16.33
N ASP A 77 1.68 11.06 16.52
CA ASP A 77 2.86 10.21 16.43
C ASP A 77 3.33 10.03 14.98
N CYS A 78 2.42 9.79 14.03
CA CYS A 78 2.79 9.54 12.63
C CYS A 78 1.80 10.13 11.64
N LEU A 79 2.30 10.84 10.64
CA LEU A 79 1.56 11.16 9.43
C LEU A 79 2.01 10.21 8.32
N ILE A 80 1.06 9.43 7.77
CA ILE A 80 1.30 8.54 6.65
C ILE A 80 0.60 9.06 5.40
N GLY A 81 1.04 8.65 4.22
CA GLY A 81 0.34 9.00 2.99
C GLY A 81 1.11 8.69 1.71
N GLY A 82 0.38 8.68 0.60
CA GLY A 82 0.92 8.42 -0.73
C GLY A 82 0.48 9.51 -1.73
N PRO A 83 1.05 10.73 -1.70
CA PRO A 83 0.66 11.78 -2.65
C PRO A 83 0.92 11.32 -4.10
N PRO A 84 -0.05 11.49 -5.03
CA PRO A 84 0.11 11.07 -6.42
C PRO A 84 1.30 11.72 -7.12
N CYS A 85 2.11 10.89 -7.80
CA CYS A 85 3.34 11.29 -8.50
C CYS A 85 3.09 11.82 -9.93
N GLN A 86 1.85 12.18 -10.29
CA GLN A 86 1.49 12.48 -11.69
C GLN A 86 2.21 13.69 -12.29
N ALA A 87 2.76 14.57 -11.50
CA ALA A 87 3.50 15.76 -11.95
C ALA A 87 4.97 15.48 -12.31
N PHE A 88 5.54 14.43 -11.73
CA PHE A 88 6.92 14.01 -11.99
C PHE A 88 7.00 12.89 -13.04
N SER A 89 5.92 12.59 -13.76
CA SER A 89 5.89 11.57 -14.80
C SER A 89 6.67 12.03 -16.03
N VAL A 90 7.58 11.18 -16.53
CA VAL A 90 8.46 11.36 -17.69
C VAL A 90 7.73 11.75 -18.99
N TYR A 91 6.43 11.61 -19.03
CA TYR A 91 5.60 12.03 -20.19
C TYR A 91 5.24 13.52 -20.19
N ASN A 92 5.69 14.30 -19.22
CA ASN A 92 5.29 15.70 -19.08
C ASN A 92 6.41 16.70 -19.39
N HIS A 93 7.27 16.40 -20.37
CA HIS A 93 8.35 17.30 -20.83
C HIS A 93 7.91 18.70 -21.31
N GLN A 94 6.59 19.00 -21.33
CA GLN A 94 6.05 20.28 -21.77
C GLN A 94 5.42 21.13 -20.66
N ARG A 95 5.39 20.67 -19.40
CA ARG A 95 4.77 21.42 -18.31
C ARG A 95 5.79 21.63 -17.20
N GLY A 96 6.25 22.88 -17.07
CA GLY A 96 7.19 23.28 -16.03
C GLY A 96 6.65 23.06 -14.61
N LEU A 97 7.47 23.34 -13.61
CA LEU A 97 7.23 23.23 -12.15
C LEU A 97 5.92 23.89 -11.62
N HIS A 98 5.11 24.49 -12.51
CA HIS A 98 3.83 25.14 -12.22
C HIS A 98 2.58 24.26 -12.49
N ASP A 99 2.73 22.94 -12.75
CA ASP A 99 1.55 22.07 -12.88
C ASP A 99 0.93 21.87 -11.48
N ARG A 100 -0.38 22.16 -11.36
CA ARG A 100 -1.17 21.97 -10.13
C ARG A 100 -1.04 20.60 -9.47
N ARG A 101 -0.56 19.59 -10.20
CA ARG A 101 -0.38 18.21 -9.71
C ARG A 101 0.98 17.97 -9.04
N SER A 102 1.99 18.81 -9.30
CA SER A 102 3.19 18.89 -8.45
C SER A 102 2.84 19.50 -7.09
N GLY A 103 1.73 20.23 -7.02
CA GLY A 103 1.18 20.81 -5.81
C GLY A 103 0.82 19.81 -4.70
N LEU A 104 0.44 18.54 -5.01
CA LEU A 104 -0.03 17.60 -3.98
C LEU A 104 1.06 17.17 -2.99
N PHE A 105 2.32 17.14 -3.42
CA PHE A 105 3.44 16.98 -2.49
C PHE A 105 3.59 18.20 -1.57
N TYR A 106 3.45 19.42 -2.09
CA TYR A 106 3.49 20.63 -1.28
C TYR A 106 2.30 20.73 -0.33
N GLU A 107 1.15 20.20 -0.73
CA GLU A 107 0.01 20.05 0.16
C GLU A 107 0.29 19.07 1.30
N TYR A 108 0.97 17.95 0.99
CA TYR A 108 1.46 17.04 2.03
C TYR A 108 2.37 17.78 3.01
N LEU A 109 3.36 18.57 2.53
CA LEU A 109 4.24 19.39 3.38
C LEU A 109 3.48 20.43 4.20
N ARG A 110 2.49 21.10 3.62
CA ARG A 110 1.62 22.05 4.32
C ARG A 110 0.91 21.39 5.51
N ILE A 111 0.41 20.18 5.31
CA ILE A 111 -0.22 19.43 6.40
C ILE A 111 0.84 18.96 7.43
N VAL A 112 2.02 18.51 7.01
CA VAL A 112 3.13 18.19 7.93
C VAL A 112 3.47 19.40 8.81
N GLU A 113 3.62 20.58 8.24
CA GLU A 113 3.91 21.82 8.96
C GLU A 113 2.80 22.18 9.96
N GLY A 114 1.55 22.01 9.56
CA GLY A 114 0.40 22.29 10.42
C GLY A 114 0.23 21.32 11.57
N LEU A 115 0.51 20.04 11.36
CA LEU A 115 0.37 18.97 12.35
C LEU A 115 1.63 18.78 13.19
N MET A 116 2.82 18.93 12.61
CA MET A 116 4.12 18.62 13.23
C MET A 116 4.16 17.22 13.87
N PRO A 117 3.87 16.14 13.11
CA PRO A 117 3.91 14.78 13.65
C PRO A 117 5.32 14.39 14.12
N GLU A 118 5.45 13.40 15.01
CA GLU A 118 6.77 12.87 15.41
C GLU A 118 7.47 12.20 14.24
N TRP A 119 6.71 11.44 13.44
CA TRP A 119 7.16 10.73 12.25
C TRP A 119 6.36 11.09 11.02
N VAL A 120 7.00 11.02 9.88
CA VAL A 120 6.37 11.08 8.54
C VAL A 120 6.73 9.84 7.75
N VAL A 121 5.76 9.24 7.09
CA VAL A 121 5.94 8.12 6.16
C VAL A 121 5.25 8.49 4.86
N MET A 122 6.01 8.76 3.83
CA MET A 122 5.47 9.04 2.51
C MET A 122 5.84 7.91 1.55
N GLU A 123 4.84 7.32 0.91
CA GLU A 123 5.01 6.28 -0.10
C GLU A 123 4.88 6.85 -1.50
N ASN A 124 5.61 6.25 -2.45
CA ASN A 124 5.41 6.55 -3.86
C ASN A 124 5.85 5.39 -4.77
N VAL A 125 5.57 5.51 -6.06
CA VAL A 125 6.08 4.58 -7.07
C VAL A 125 7.56 4.84 -7.35
N THR A 126 8.31 3.78 -7.69
CA THR A 126 9.75 3.92 -7.95
C THR A 126 10.10 4.85 -9.12
N GLY A 127 9.15 5.08 -10.03
CA GLY A 127 9.33 6.04 -11.13
C GLY A 127 9.67 7.48 -10.69
N ILE A 128 9.37 7.85 -9.46
CA ILE A 128 9.71 9.17 -8.91
C ILE A 128 11.23 9.42 -8.88
N THR A 129 12.05 8.38 -8.80
CA THR A 129 13.52 8.52 -8.77
C THR A 129 14.11 9.01 -10.08
N SER A 130 13.41 8.84 -11.19
CA SER A 130 13.82 9.33 -12.52
C SER A 130 13.06 10.59 -12.93
N ALA A 131 12.11 11.04 -12.13
CA ALA A 131 11.33 12.23 -12.42
C ALA A 131 12.17 13.50 -12.24
N GLY A 132 12.30 14.31 -13.31
CA GLY A 132 13.13 15.50 -13.31
C GLY A 132 14.59 15.20 -12.98
N ASP A 133 15.16 14.09 -13.50
CA ASP A 133 16.53 13.65 -13.23
C ASP A 133 16.88 13.54 -11.73
N GLY A 134 15.91 13.12 -10.92
CA GLY A 134 16.07 12.96 -9.46
C GLY A 134 15.61 14.17 -8.63
N GLN A 135 15.31 15.30 -9.24
CA GLN A 135 14.90 16.54 -8.54
C GLN A 135 13.71 16.32 -7.59
N ALA A 136 12.75 15.47 -7.98
CA ALA A 136 11.60 15.17 -7.13
C ALA A 136 11.99 14.59 -5.76
N VAL A 137 12.99 13.71 -5.73
CA VAL A 137 13.48 13.10 -4.48
C VAL A 137 14.20 14.17 -3.64
N GLU A 138 15.00 15.02 -4.26
CA GLU A 138 15.72 16.12 -3.59
C GLU A 138 14.74 17.17 -3.00
N GLU A 139 13.69 17.53 -3.72
CA GLU A 139 12.64 18.44 -3.24
C GLU A 139 11.91 17.88 -2.02
N ILE A 140 11.59 16.57 -2.03
CA ILE A 140 10.97 15.89 -0.89
C ILE A 140 11.89 15.93 0.33
N HIS A 141 13.16 15.60 0.15
CA HIS A 141 14.15 15.65 1.24
C HIS A 141 14.30 17.08 1.79
N SER A 142 14.51 18.05 0.91
CA SER A 142 14.70 19.46 1.28
C SER A 142 13.46 20.04 1.98
N GLY A 143 12.25 19.74 1.45
CA GLY A 143 11.01 20.20 2.03
C GLY A 143 10.77 19.65 3.45
N LEU A 144 10.99 18.37 3.67
CA LEU A 144 10.87 17.79 5.01
C LEU A 144 12.00 18.24 5.94
N ALA A 145 13.24 18.37 5.43
CA ALA A 145 14.37 18.86 6.21
C ALA A 145 14.16 20.29 6.70
N SER A 146 13.59 21.17 5.86
CA SER A 146 13.27 22.56 6.23
C SER A 146 12.26 22.65 7.40
N LEU A 147 11.43 21.62 7.57
CA LEU A 147 10.49 21.46 8.69
C LEU A 147 11.12 20.79 9.92
N GLY A 148 12.44 20.53 9.91
CA GLY A 148 13.19 19.95 11.02
C GLY A 148 13.18 18.42 11.07
N TYR A 149 12.80 17.73 9.99
CA TYR A 149 12.84 16.26 9.92
C TYR A 149 14.18 15.75 9.39
N ARG A 150 14.74 14.77 10.08
CA ARG A 150 15.75 13.88 9.48
C ARG A 150 15.04 12.88 8.60
N VAL A 151 15.39 12.80 7.31
CA VAL A 151 14.72 11.95 6.31
C VAL A 151 15.70 10.99 5.68
N GLU A 152 15.28 9.75 5.50
CA GLU A 152 15.97 8.75 4.69
C GLU A 152 14.98 8.13 3.70
N THR A 153 15.51 7.61 2.60
CA THR A 153 14.70 7.02 1.53
C THR A 153 15.20 5.63 1.17
N ARG A 154 14.27 4.67 1.02
CA ARG A 154 14.57 3.33 0.50
C ARG A 154 13.49 2.84 -0.45
N ILE A 155 13.92 2.02 -1.42
CA ILE A 155 13.00 1.19 -2.20
C ILE A 155 12.83 -0.13 -1.47
N LEU A 156 11.60 -0.42 -1.06
CA LEU A 156 11.23 -1.67 -0.41
C LEU A 156 10.53 -2.59 -1.41
N ARG A 157 10.75 -3.89 -1.26
CA ARG A 157 10.16 -4.96 -2.05
C ARG A 157 9.12 -5.67 -1.19
N ALA A 158 7.86 -5.63 -1.60
CA ALA A 158 6.75 -6.15 -0.81
C ALA A 158 6.87 -7.66 -0.52
N GLU A 159 7.42 -8.42 -1.46
CA GLU A 159 7.67 -9.85 -1.32
C GLU A 159 8.61 -10.19 -0.15
N GLU A 160 9.53 -9.32 0.19
CA GLU A 160 10.44 -9.48 1.33
C GLU A 160 9.73 -9.40 2.69
N TYR A 161 8.47 -8.94 2.68
CA TYR A 161 7.63 -8.79 3.87
C TYR A 161 6.41 -9.72 3.88
N GLY A 162 6.44 -10.76 3.04
CA GLY A 162 5.41 -11.80 2.98
C GLY A 162 4.21 -11.47 2.11
N VAL A 163 4.33 -10.49 1.22
CA VAL A 163 3.30 -10.20 0.20
C VAL A 163 3.56 -11.09 -1.02
N PRO A 164 2.60 -11.87 -1.53
CA PRO A 164 2.79 -12.78 -2.67
C PRO A 164 2.83 -12.05 -4.02
N GLN A 165 3.60 -10.95 -4.09
CA GLN A 165 3.60 -10.05 -5.24
C GLN A 165 4.95 -9.35 -5.42
N GLU A 166 5.48 -9.35 -6.65
CA GLU A 166 6.60 -8.50 -7.05
C GLU A 166 6.13 -7.05 -7.10
N ARG A 167 6.33 -6.31 -6.01
CA ARG A 167 5.93 -4.90 -5.93
C ARG A 167 7.00 -4.09 -5.24
N ARG A 168 7.49 -3.05 -5.90
CA ARG A 168 8.48 -2.13 -5.36
C ARG A 168 7.84 -0.78 -5.07
N ARG A 169 8.17 -0.22 -3.91
CA ARG A 169 7.75 1.12 -3.52
C ARG A 169 8.89 1.88 -2.90
N ILE A 170 8.99 3.15 -3.25
CA ILE A 170 9.90 4.07 -2.57
C ILE A 170 9.20 4.62 -1.34
N ILE A 171 9.90 4.57 -0.22
CA ILE A 171 9.41 5.08 1.06
C ILE A 171 10.36 6.17 1.53
N PHE A 172 9.79 7.32 1.86
CA PHE A 172 10.47 8.40 2.57
C PHE A 172 10.06 8.29 4.03
N LEU A 173 11.04 8.11 4.90
CA LEU A 173 10.83 7.93 6.33
C LEU A 173 11.56 9.04 7.07
N GLY A 174 10.83 9.86 7.82
CA GLY A 174 11.39 11.01 8.51
C GLY A 174 10.93 11.12 9.96
N ASN A 175 11.77 11.69 10.84
CA ASN A 175 11.38 12.07 12.19
C ASN A 175 12.03 13.39 12.62
N ARG A 176 11.33 14.12 13.51
CA ARG A 176 11.81 15.34 14.19
C ARG A 176 12.35 15.09 15.61
N LEU A 177 12.46 13.83 16.00
CA LEU A 177 12.88 13.42 17.35
C LEU A 177 14.41 13.32 17.48
N GLY A 178 15.15 13.51 16.39
CA GLY A 178 16.61 13.29 16.34
C GLY A 178 17.01 11.81 16.45
N LEU A 179 16.07 10.89 16.27
CA LEU A 179 16.34 9.46 16.33
C LEU A 179 16.94 8.96 15.01
N PRO A 180 17.83 7.93 15.07
CA PRO A 180 18.26 7.26 13.86
C PRO A 180 17.08 6.55 13.21
N ILE A 181 16.99 6.62 11.89
CA ILE A 181 15.98 5.90 11.12
C ILE A 181 16.34 4.43 11.09
N ARG A 182 15.38 3.59 11.45
CA ARG A 182 15.51 2.13 11.40
C ARG A 182 14.49 1.57 10.43
N TRP A 183 15.00 0.97 9.39
CA TRP A 183 14.19 0.32 8.39
C TRP A 183 13.71 -1.06 8.87
N PRO A 184 12.52 -1.52 8.44
CA PRO A 184 12.09 -2.87 8.75
C PRO A 184 13.03 -3.89 8.12
N GLU A 185 13.37 -4.94 8.88
CA GLU A 185 14.16 -6.05 8.37
C GLU A 185 13.28 -6.97 7.51
N PRO A 186 13.79 -7.50 6.39
CA PRO A 186 13.10 -8.51 5.60
C PRO A 186 12.73 -9.73 6.46
N THR A 187 11.54 -10.26 6.23
CA THR A 187 11.03 -11.47 6.91
C THR A 187 11.02 -12.70 6.01
N HIS A 188 11.07 -12.49 4.69
CA HIS A 188 11.05 -13.51 3.65
C HIS A 188 12.19 -13.30 2.66
N GLY A 189 12.72 -14.39 2.11
CA GLY A 189 13.81 -14.34 1.15
C GLY A 189 14.84 -15.44 1.34
N PRO A 190 15.99 -15.36 0.66
CA PRO A 190 17.10 -16.31 0.85
C PRO A 190 17.53 -16.36 2.33
N ASN A 191 17.61 -17.56 2.89
CA ASN A 191 17.95 -17.83 4.31
C ASN A 191 16.94 -17.28 5.34
N LEU A 192 15.77 -16.85 4.90
CA LEU A 192 14.61 -16.43 5.72
C LEU A 192 13.42 -17.36 5.45
N LYS A 193 12.21 -16.95 5.85
CA LYS A 193 10.99 -17.65 5.44
C LYS A 193 10.88 -17.65 3.91
N PRO A 194 10.42 -18.74 3.28
CA PRO A 194 10.14 -18.76 1.85
C PRO A 194 9.18 -17.65 1.45
N PHE A 195 9.31 -17.11 0.24
CA PHE A 195 8.31 -16.19 -0.28
C PHE A 195 6.93 -16.84 -0.30
N VAL A 196 5.92 -16.10 0.09
CA VAL A 196 4.52 -16.52 -0.05
C VAL A 196 4.18 -16.52 -1.53
N ASN A 197 3.64 -17.60 -2.04
CA ASN A 197 3.30 -17.75 -3.45
C ASN A 197 1.82 -17.44 -3.74
N VAL A 198 1.46 -17.41 -5.00
CA VAL A 198 0.09 -17.12 -5.46
C VAL A 198 -0.90 -18.13 -4.87
N TRP A 199 -0.56 -19.43 -4.84
CA TRP A 199 -1.48 -20.46 -4.34
C TRP A 199 -1.67 -20.41 -2.84
N ASP A 200 -0.62 -20.04 -2.11
CA ASP A 200 -0.71 -19.73 -0.68
C ASP A 200 -1.70 -18.62 -0.37
N ALA A 201 -1.95 -17.74 -1.34
CA ALA A 201 -2.88 -16.63 -1.17
C ALA A 201 -4.32 -16.97 -1.58
N ILE A 202 -4.52 -17.63 -2.73
CA ILE A 202 -5.85 -17.72 -3.34
C ILE A 202 -6.40 -19.16 -3.48
N GLY A 203 -5.61 -20.19 -3.19
CA GLY A 203 -5.95 -21.58 -3.49
C GLY A 203 -7.17 -22.14 -2.74
N ASP A 204 -7.62 -21.49 -1.67
CA ASP A 204 -8.77 -21.88 -0.85
C ASP A 204 -10.06 -21.13 -1.19
N LEU A 205 -10.00 -20.17 -2.11
CA LEU A 205 -11.18 -19.43 -2.57
C LEU A 205 -12.07 -20.28 -3.49
N PRO A 206 -13.38 -20.01 -3.56
CA PRO A 206 -14.29 -20.73 -4.43
C PRO A 206 -13.88 -20.65 -5.90
N SER A 207 -14.06 -21.75 -6.65
CA SER A 207 -13.89 -21.72 -8.10
C SER A 207 -15.04 -20.97 -8.74
N LEU A 208 -14.76 -20.23 -9.80
CA LEU A 208 -15.74 -19.45 -10.56
C LEU A 208 -15.51 -19.65 -12.06
N SER A 209 -16.61 -19.64 -12.81
CA SER A 209 -16.59 -19.55 -14.27
C SER A 209 -16.42 -18.10 -14.74
N ASN A 210 -16.04 -17.89 -15.99
CA ASN A 210 -15.98 -16.56 -16.60
C ASN A 210 -17.32 -15.83 -16.51
N GLY A 211 -17.35 -14.65 -15.88
CA GLY A 211 -18.55 -13.84 -15.72
C GLY A 211 -19.49 -14.31 -14.62
N GLU A 212 -19.13 -15.32 -13.84
CA GLU A 212 -19.95 -15.81 -12.75
C GLU A 212 -20.07 -14.76 -11.64
N GLN A 213 -21.31 -14.54 -11.21
CA GLN A 213 -21.68 -13.60 -10.14
C GLN A 213 -22.28 -14.42 -8.99
N PRO A 214 -21.47 -14.86 -8.01
CA PRO A 214 -21.98 -15.56 -6.84
C PRO A 214 -22.84 -14.61 -5.98
N PRO A 215 -23.61 -15.14 -5.01
CA PRO A 215 -24.24 -14.33 -3.98
C PRO A 215 -23.24 -13.39 -3.29
N LEU A 216 -23.74 -12.34 -2.63
CA LEU A 216 -22.90 -11.36 -1.92
C LEU A 216 -21.86 -12.00 -0.99
N PHE A 217 -22.16 -13.22 -0.50
CA PHE A 217 -21.27 -14.01 0.34
C PHE A 217 -21.15 -15.42 -0.21
N SER A 218 -19.92 -15.87 -0.40
CA SER A 218 -19.59 -17.27 -0.67
C SER A 218 -18.93 -17.89 0.56
N ARG A 219 -18.94 -19.23 0.64
CA ARG A 219 -18.12 -19.96 1.63
C ARG A 219 -16.75 -20.28 1.00
N TYR A 220 -15.74 -20.37 1.82
CA TYR A 220 -14.45 -20.88 1.37
C TYR A 220 -14.57 -22.31 0.83
N ARG A 221 -13.75 -22.64 -0.16
CA ARG A 221 -13.71 -23.96 -0.78
C ARG A 221 -13.17 -25.01 0.20
N THR A 222 -12.16 -24.65 1.00
CA THR A 222 -11.46 -25.54 1.93
C THR A 222 -11.15 -24.80 3.24
N ALA A 223 -10.69 -25.53 4.25
CA ALA A 223 -9.95 -24.93 5.36
C ALA A 223 -8.70 -24.21 4.83
N PRO A 224 -8.08 -23.29 5.59
CA PRO A 224 -6.81 -22.67 5.19
C PRO A 224 -5.75 -23.74 4.92
N MET A 225 -5.11 -23.66 3.75
CA MET A 225 -4.05 -24.60 3.33
C MET A 225 -2.65 -24.02 3.57
N SER A 226 -2.57 -22.74 3.91
CA SER A 226 -1.32 -22.03 4.20
C SER A 226 -1.47 -21.14 5.44
N ALA A 227 -0.35 -20.83 6.08
CA ALA A 227 -0.34 -19.85 7.17
C ALA A 227 -0.81 -18.45 6.72
N TYR A 228 -0.57 -18.13 5.44
CA TYR A 228 -1.00 -16.86 4.86
C TYR A 228 -2.53 -16.79 4.72
N GLN A 229 -3.16 -17.87 4.23
CA GLN A 229 -4.63 -17.95 4.17
C GLN A 229 -5.24 -17.87 5.57
N ALA A 230 -4.68 -18.58 6.53
CA ALA A 230 -5.13 -18.53 7.92
C ALA A 230 -5.04 -17.11 8.50
N TYR A 231 -3.93 -16.41 8.24
CA TYR A 231 -3.73 -15.03 8.66
C TYR A 231 -4.75 -14.07 8.04
N LEU A 232 -5.00 -14.17 6.71
CA LEU A 232 -5.93 -13.27 6.03
C LEU A 232 -7.39 -13.50 6.44
N ARG A 233 -7.75 -14.74 6.71
CA ARG A 233 -9.11 -15.08 7.17
C ARG A 233 -9.36 -14.63 8.61
N GLY A 234 -8.40 -14.85 9.53
CA GLY A 234 -8.71 -14.76 10.94
C GLY A 234 -9.96 -15.59 11.27
N ASP A 235 -10.92 -15.00 11.95
CA ASP A 235 -12.20 -15.62 12.27
C ASP A 235 -13.30 -15.39 11.21
N PHE A 236 -12.94 -14.78 10.06
CA PHE A 236 -13.91 -14.46 9.03
C PHE A 236 -14.27 -15.70 8.20
N THR A 237 -15.55 -15.99 8.10
CA THR A 237 -16.06 -17.24 7.51
C THR A 237 -16.68 -17.05 6.12
N ARG A 238 -16.70 -15.84 5.60
CA ARG A 238 -17.34 -15.46 4.35
C ARG A 238 -16.34 -14.90 3.34
N VAL A 239 -16.61 -15.11 2.06
CA VAL A 239 -15.84 -14.52 0.96
C VAL A 239 -16.66 -13.42 0.33
N THR A 240 -16.14 -12.19 0.32
CA THR A 240 -16.76 -11.00 -0.28
C THR A 240 -15.93 -10.50 -1.46
N ASN A 241 -16.47 -9.64 -2.32
CA ASN A 241 -15.79 -9.09 -3.51
C ASN A 241 -15.22 -10.18 -4.46
N HIS A 242 -15.81 -11.37 -4.49
CA HIS A 242 -15.34 -12.52 -5.25
C HIS A 242 -16.31 -12.86 -6.39
N ALA A 243 -16.41 -11.99 -7.38
CA ALA A 243 -17.22 -12.13 -8.59
C ALA A 243 -16.32 -12.03 -9.82
N ALA A 244 -16.46 -12.98 -10.75
CA ALA A 244 -15.62 -13.02 -11.95
C ALA A 244 -16.06 -11.97 -12.98
N PRO A 245 -15.15 -11.15 -13.51
CA PRO A 245 -15.43 -10.31 -14.67
C PRO A 245 -15.83 -11.17 -15.87
N ARG A 246 -16.81 -10.71 -16.63
CA ARG A 246 -17.20 -11.36 -17.89
C ARG A 246 -16.26 -10.89 -19.00
N LEU A 247 -15.53 -11.81 -19.60
CA LEU A 247 -14.67 -11.58 -20.77
C LEU A 247 -15.38 -12.03 -22.04
N ALA A 248 -15.03 -11.39 -23.15
CA ALA A 248 -15.50 -11.79 -24.46
C ALA A 248 -15.09 -13.24 -24.78
N PRO A 249 -15.92 -14.04 -25.50
CA PRO A 249 -15.64 -15.44 -25.82
C PRO A 249 -14.28 -15.68 -26.44
N ILE A 250 -13.82 -14.78 -27.32
CA ILE A 250 -12.49 -14.87 -27.94
C ILE A 250 -11.34 -14.80 -26.93
N ASN A 251 -11.51 -14.08 -25.84
CA ASN A 251 -10.49 -14.02 -24.78
C ASN A 251 -10.46 -15.32 -23.97
N VAL A 252 -11.61 -15.90 -23.68
CA VAL A 252 -11.69 -17.23 -23.04
C VAL A 252 -11.06 -18.29 -23.93
N GLU A 253 -11.30 -18.24 -25.24
CA GLU A 253 -10.69 -19.16 -26.22
C GLU A 253 -9.16 -19.03 -26.22
N ARG A 254 -8.64 -17.81 -26.20
CA ARG A 254 -7.19 -17.56 -26.11
C ARG A 254 -6.56 -18.16 -24.83
N MET A 255 -7.27 -18.08 -23.72
CA MET A 255 -6.77 -18.56 -22.41
C MET A 255 -6.51 -20.07 -22.40
N LYS A 256 -7.26 -20.86 -23.18
CA LYS A 256 -7.08 -22.32 -23.27
C LYS A 256 -5.68 -22.73 -23.77
N PHE A 257 -5.03 -21.86 -24.52
CA PHE A 257 -3.69 -22.09 -25.06
C PHE A 257 -2.58 -21.57 -24.13
N ILE A 258 -2.91 -20.87 -23.05
CA ILE A 258 -1.93 -20.25 -22.16
C ILE A 258 -1.74 -21.16 -20.95
N PRO A 259 -0.61 -21.89 -20.85
CA PRO A 259 -0.32 -22.73 -19.70
C PRO A 259 -0.01 -21.87 -18.46
N GLU A 260 0.11 -22.51 -17.34
CA GLU A 260 0.58 -21.89 -16.08
C GLU A 260 1.96 -21.24 -16.29
N GLY A 261 2.09 -19.96 -15.98
CA GLY A 261 3.29 -19.16 -16.27
C GLY A 261 3.43 -18.69 -17.72
N GLY A 262 2.53 -19.11 -18.62
CA GLY A 262 2.49 -18.69 -20.03
C GLY A 262 1.92 -17.28 -20.22
N SER A 263 1.88 -16.86 -21.48
CA SER A 263 1.45 -15.51 -21.86
C SER A 263 0.85 -15.48 -23.28
N TRP A 264 0.59 -14.28 -23.81
CA TRP A 264 0.14 -14.10 -25.20
C TRP A 264 0.99 -14.84 -26.24
N ARG A 265 2.23 -15.17 -25.92
CA ARG A 265 3.18 -15.88 -26.81
C ARG A 265 2.82 -17.33 -27.08
N ASP A 266 1.96 -17.89 -26.23
CA ASP A 266 1.47 -19.26 -26.32
C ASP A 266 0.15 -19.35 -27.11
N VAL A 267 -0.46 -18.21 -27.42
CA VAL A 267 -1.69 -18.12 -28.20
C VAL A 267 -1.37 -18.32 -29.70
N PRO A 268 -2.08 -19.19 -30.42
CA PRO A 268 -1.94 -19.36 -31.85
C PRO A 268 -2.05 -18.03 -32.61
N TYR A 269 -1.20 -17.82 -33.62
CA TYR A 269 -1.12 -16.57 -34.39
C TYR A 269 -2.48 -16.10 -34.91
N GLY A 270 -3.33 -17.02 -35.40
CA GLY A 270 -4.68 -16.72 -35.91
C GLY A 270 -5.58 -16.06 -34.85
N LEU A 271 -5.43 -16.43 -33.59
CA LEU A 271 -6.23 -15.93 -32.46
C LEU A 271 -5.63 -14.68 -31.77
N LEU A 272 -4.39 -14.29 -32.14
CA LEU A 272 -3.76 -13.12 -31.51
C LEU A 272 -4.54 -11.83 -31.82
N PRO A 273 -4.65 -10.90 -30.86
CA PRO A 273 -5.11 -9.54 -31.14
C PRO A 273 -4.25 -8.87 -32.21
N THR A 274 -4.84 -8.04 -33.04
CA THR A 274 -4.15 -7.38 -34.19
C THR A 274 -2.86 -6.68 -33.76
N GLY A 275 -2.88 -5.97 -32.61
CA GLY A 275 -1.69 -5.31 -32.04
C GLY A 275 -0.58 -6.28 -31.63
N MET A 276 -0.92 -7.49 -31.17
CA MET A 276 0.05 -8.52 -30.78
C MET A 276 0.68 -9.26 -31.96
N LYS A 277 -0.01 -9.33 -33.08
CA LYS A 277 0.54 -9.93 -34.33
C LYS A 277 1.80 -9.23 -34.84
N ARG A 278 1.98 -7.95 -34.50
CA ARG A 278 3.13 -7.13 -34.87
C ARG A 278 4.17 -6.96 -33.77
N ALA A 279 3.85 -7.41 -32.54
CA ALA A 279 4.75 -7.30 -31.39
C ALA A 279 5.91 -8.28 -31.50
N ARG A 280 7.11 -7.85 -31.10
CA ARG A 280 8.25 -8.77 -30.98
C ARG A 280 8.01 -9.69 -29.77
N ARG A 281 8.48 -10.94 -29.85
CA ARG A 281 8.28 -11.92 -28.77
C ARG A 281 8.92 -11.52 -27.43
N CYS A 282 9.86 -10.61 -27.44
CA CYS A 282 10.45 -10.03 -26.22
C CYS A 282 9.63 -8.89 -25.61
N ASP A 283 8.68 -8.32 -26.38
CA ASP A 283 7.86 -7.20 -25.91
C ASP A 283 6.66 -7.70 -25.10
N HIS A 284 6.22 -6.90 -24.14
CA HIS A 284 4.97 -7.13 -23.39
C HIS A 284 4.83 -8.54 -22.79
N THR A 285 5.91 -9.12 -22.31
CA THR A 285 6.01 -10.53 -21.89
C THR A 285 4.98 -10.98 -20.85
N LYS A 286 4.40 -10.05 -20.07
CA LYS A 286 3.39 -10.32 -19.05
C LYS A 286 1.93 -10.20 -19.53
N ARG A 287 1.67 -9.67 -20.74
CA ARG A 287 0.31 -9.55 -21.25
C ARG A 287 -0.32 -10.92 -21.52
N TYR A 288 -1.63 -11.05 -21.23
CA TYR A 288 -2.33 -12.33 -21.25
C TYR A 288 -1.61 -13.41 -20.41
N GLY A 289 -0.93 -12.98 -19.34
CA GLY A 289 -0.17 -13.93 -18.51
C GLY A 289 -1.08 -14.72 -17.57
N ARG A 290 -0.89 -16.03 -17.52
CA ARG A 290 -1.45 -16.90 -16.49
C ARG A 290 -0.47 -16.99 -15.32
N LEU A 291 -0.96 -16.71 -14.13
CA LEU A 291 -0.16 -16.78 -12.92
C LEU A 291 0.35 -18.22 -12.68
N ARG A 292 1.51 -18.32 -12.04
CA ARG A 292 2.03 -19.59 -11.52
C ARG A 292 1.56 -19.77 -10.10
N LYS A 293 1.18 -20.99 -9.73
CA LYS A 293 0.81 -21.34 -8.35
C LYS A 293 1.96 -21.12 -7.39
N ASP A 294 3.14 -21.61 -7.75
CA ASP A 294 4.37 -21.60 -6.97
C ASP A 294 5.21 -20.32 -7.09
N GLY A 295 4.69 -19.32 -7.85
CA GLY A 295 5.38 -18.07 -8.11
C GLY A 295 4.78 -16.88 -7.36
N LEU A 296 5.45 -15.72 -7.51
CA LEU A 296 4.91 -14.42 -7.11
C LEU A 296 3.99 -13.88 -8.22
N SER A 297 2.95 -13.17 -7.84
CA SER A 297 2.18 -12.38 -8.81
C SER A 297 2.99 -11.19 -9.30
N SER A 298 2.71 -10.73 -10.52
CA SER A 298 3.15 -9.41 -10.95
C SER A 298 2.42 -8.32 -10.16
N THR A 299 2.96 -7.10 -10.16
CA THR A 299 2.31 -5.96 -9.53
C THR A 299 0.85 -5.85 -9.94
N ILE A 300 -0.06 -5.86 -8.96
CA ILE A 300 -1.49 -5.59 -9.18
C ILE A 300 -1.63 -4.12 -9.54
N LEU A 301 -2.18 -3.87 -10.72
CA LEU A 301 -2.47 -2.54 -11.24
C LEU A 301 -3.93 -2.16 -10.96
N THR A 302 -4.28 -0.93 -11.28
CA THR A 302 -5.65 -0.40 -11.17
C THR A 302 -6.67 -1.08 -12.11
N LYS A 303 -6.20 -1.93 -13.01
CA LYS A 303 -7.02 -2.75 -13.91
C LYS A 303 -6.44 -4.15 -13.96
N CYS A 304 -7.18 -5.14 -13.44
CA CYS A 304 -6.86 -6.56 -13.64
C CYS A 304 -7.36 -7.02 -15.02
N ASP A 305 -6.79 -6.44 -16.08
CA ASP A 305 -7.14 -6.70 -17.47
C ASP A 305 -6.00 -7.43 -18.18
N LEU A 306 -6.34 -8.38 -19.04
CA LEU A 306 -5.41 -9.23 -19.80
C LEU A 306 -4.37 -8.44 -20.59
N HIS A 307 -4.78 -7.25 -21.09
CA HIS A 307 -3.93 -6.42 -21.94
C HIS A 307 -2.79 -5.74 -21.18
N TRP A 308 -2.85 -5.72 -19.82
CA TRP A 308 -1.90 -4.97 -19.01
C TRP A 308 -0.94 -5.83 -18.20
N GLY A 309 -1.27 -7.11 -17.95
CA GLY A 309 -0.42 -7.93 -17.10
C GLY A 309 -0.78 -9.41 -17.06
N ALA A 310 -0.16 -10.10 -16.11
CA ALA A 310 -0.43 -11.50 -15.83
C ALA A 310 -1.55 -11.56 -14.76
N TYR A 311 -2.78 -11.64 -15.22
CA TYR A 311 -3.97 -11.65 -14.34
C TYR A 311 -4.92 -12.81 -14.61
N ILE A 312 -4.51 -13.78 -15.44
CA ILE A 312 -5.27 -15.03 -15.60
C ILE A 312 -5.04 -15.89 -14.37
N HIS A 313 -6.14 -16.41 -13.81
CA HIS A 313 -6.10 -17.34 -12.67
C HIS A 313 -5.29 -18.60 -13.02
N PRO A 314 -4.50 -19.16 -12.09
CA PRO A 314 -3.65 -20.32 -12.38
C PRO A 314 -4.39 -21.52 -12.99
N GLU A 315 -5.59 -21.84 -12.49
CA GLU A 315 -6.37 -23.02 -12.89
C GLU A 315 -7.63 -22.74 -13.71
N GLN A 316 -8.08 -21.47 -13.79
CA GLN A 316 -9.40 -21.14 -14.34
C GLN A 316 -9.25 -20.17 -15.52
N ASP A 317 -10.04 -20.36 -16.57
CA ASP A 317 -10.00 -19.52 -17.77
C ASP A 317 -10.78 -18.21 -17.56
N ARG A 318 -10.32 -17.41 -16.62
CA ARG A 318 -10.82 -16.09 -16.23
C ARG A 318 -9.70 -15.23 -15.64
N VAL A 319 -9.94 -13.94 -15.52
CA VAL A 319 -9.06 -13.06 -14.76
C VAL A 319 -9.35 -13.16 -13.26
N LEU A 320 -8.43 -12.65 -12.47
CA LEU A 320 -8.57 -12.55 -11.02
C LEU A 320 -9.81 -11.74 -10.64
N THR A 321 -10.46 -12.14 -9.56
CA THR A 321 -11.49 -11.35 -8.89
C THR A 321 -10.87 -10.25 -8.03
N VAL A 322 -11.68 -9.31 -7.53
CA VAL A 322 -11.21 -8.28 -6.59
C VAL A 322 -10.64 -8.92 -5.32
N ARG A 323 -11.31 -9.96 -4.77
CA ARG A 323 -10.83 -10.66 -3.57
C ARG A 323 -9.48 -11.34 -3.79
N GLU A 324 -9.28 -12.00 -4.93
CA GLU A 324 -8.00 -12.61 -5.27
C GLU A 324 -6.90 -11.54 -5.39
N ALA A 325 -7.18 -10.45 -6.09
CA ALA A 325 -6.25 -9.31 -6.19
C ALA A 325 -5.95 -8.70 -4.81
N ALA A 326 -6.96 -8.55 -3.95
CA ALA A 326 -6.83 -8.03 -2.59
C ALA A 326 -5.95 -8.93 -1.71
N ARG A 327 -6.11 -10.25 -1.81
CA ARG A 327 -5.24 -11.19 -1.09
C ARG A 327 -3.80 -11.17 -1.59
N LEU A 328 -3.58 -11.00 -2.90
CA LEU A 328 -2.24 -10.79 -3.46
C LEU A 328 -1.62 -9.46 -3.03
N GLN A 329 -2.44 -8.52 -2.58
CA GLN A 329 -2.03 -7.26 -1.94
C GLN A 329 -2.00 -7.35 -0.41
N SER A 330 -2.23 -8.52 0.18
CA SER A 330 -2.26 -8.77 1.63
C SER A 330 -3.40 -8.09 2.42
N PHE A 331 -4.50 -7.73 1.78
CA PHE A 331 -5.70 -7.32 2.51
C PHE A 331 -6.36 -8.50 3.21
N PRO A 332 -6.78 -8.37 4.47
CA PRO A 332 -7.52 -9.42 5.16
C PRO A 332 -8.92 -9.60 4.55
N ASP A 333 -9.53 -10.78 4.74
CA ASP A 333 -10.80 -11.12 4.10
C ASP A 333 -12.01 -10.35 4.63
N TRP A 334 -11.94 -9.90 5.86
CA TRP A 334 -12.98 -9.03 6.43
C TRP A 334 -12.98 -7.62 5.81
N PHE A 335 -11.89 -7.20 5.17
CA PHE A 335 -11.78 -5.91 4.50
C PHE A 335 -12.63 -5.93 3.23
N GLN A 336 -13.60 -5.03 3.15
CA GLN A 336 -14.57 -4.96 2.07
C GLN A 336 -14.32 -3.74 1.19
N PHE A 337 -14.39 -3.94 -0.12
CA PHE A 337 -14.26 -2.85 -1.10
C PHE A 337 -15.64 -2.43 -1.59
N ALA A 338 -15.96 -1.15 -1.49
CA ALA A 338 -17.21 -0.53 -1.93
C ALA A 338 -17.10 0.02 -3.36
N GLY A 339 -18.25 0.39 -3.91
CA GLY A 339 -18.37 0.95 -5.25
C GLY A 339 -18.44 -0.09 -6.37
N PRO A 340 -18.48 0.35 -7.63
CA PRO A 340 -18.44 -0.52 -8.81
C PRO A 340 -17.15 -1.36 -8.85
N ARG A 341 -17.22 -2.55 -9.43
CA ARG A 341 -16.07 -3.47 -9.50
C ARG A 341 -14.82 -2.86 -10.13
N THR A 342 -14.97 -1.97 -11.10
CA THR A 342 -13.85 -1.22 -11.70
C THR A 342 -13.14 -0.37 -10.66
N GLU A 343 -13.88 0.32 -9.81
CA GLU A 343 -13.34 1.15 -8.73
C GLU A 343 -12.72 0.30 -7.63
N GLN A 344 -13.30 -0.88 -7.33
CA GLN A 344 -12.68 -1.83 -6.39
C GLN A 344 -11.28 -2.28 -6.87
N TYR A 345 -11.08 -2.54 -8.18
CA TYR A 345 -9.74 -2.83 -8.71
C TYR A 345 -8.80 -1.64 -8.63
N VAL A 346 -9.30 -0.41 -8.87
CA VAL A 346 -8.51 0.82 -8.71
C VAL A 346 -8.02 0.94 -7.27
N GLN A 347 -8.90 0.73 -6.31
CA GLN A 347 -8.58 0.79 -4.88
C GLN A 347 -7.51 -0.24 -4.49
N VAL A 348 -7.68 -1.50 -4.90
CA VAL A 348 -6.70 -2.57 -4.64
C VAL A 348 -5.35 -2.26 -5.31
N GLY A 349 -5.35 -1.82 -6.56
CA GLY A 349 -4.12 -1.57 -7.33
C GLY A 349 -3.30 -0.39 -6.81
N ASN A 350 -3.98 0.67 -6.36
CA ASN A 350 -3.33 1.85 -5.78
C ASN A 350 -2.78 1.60 -4.39
N ALA A 351 -3.33 0.66 -3.64
CA ALA A 351 -3.00 0.46 -2.25
C ALA A 351 -1.52 0.08 -2.01
N VAL A 352 -1.00 0.54 -0.89
CA VAL A 352 0.19 -0.05 -0.26
C VAL A 352 -0.22 -1.35 0.42
N PRO A 353 0.49 -2.47 0.20
CA PRO A 353 0.14 -3.74 0.85
C PRO A 353 0.15 -3.62 2.39
N PRO A 354 -0.94 -4.00 3.09
CA PRO A 354 -1.03 -3.92 4.55
C PRO A 354 0.13 -4.59 5.29
N LEU A 355 0.64 -5.73 4.82
CA LEU A 355 1.79 -6.38 5.46
C LEU A 355 3.07 -5.54 5.37
N LEU A 356 3.34 -4.88 4.23
CA LEU A 356 4.48 -3.96 4.10
C LEU A 356 4.30 -2.76 5.04
N ALA A 357 3.11 -2.16 5.05
CA ALA A 357 2.79 -1.03 5.91
C ALA A 357 2.89 -1.40 7.40
N ARG A 358 2.45 -2.61 7.77
CA ARG A 358 2.61 -3.13 9.14
C ARG A 358 4.07 -3.18 9.58
N GLN A 359 4.97 -3.64 8.72
CA GLN A 359 6.39 -3.70 9.06
C GLN A 359 7.01 -2.30 9.24
N LEU A 360 6.57 -1.32 8.45
CA LEU A 360 6.94 0.09 8.67
C LEU A 360 6.47 0.58 10.04
N GLY A 361 5.20 0.39 10.38
CA GLY A 361 4.65 0.79 11.68
C GLY A 361 5.39 0.16 12.86
N LEU A 362 5.67 -1.15 12.80
CA LEU A 362 6.44 -1.86 13.84
C LEU A 362 7.87 -1.31 13.99
N ALA A 363 8.53 -0.97 12.88
CA ALA A 363 9.87 -0.37 12.91
C ALA A 363 9.87 1.00 13.61
N LEU A 364 8.85 1.84 13.36
CA LEU A 364 8.69 3.14 14.02
C LEU A 364 8.47 3.00 15.53
N ILE A 365 7.57 2.11 15.95
CA ILE A 365 7.31 1.83 17.36
C ILE A 365 8.60 1.40 18.06
N LYS A 366 9.34 0.45 17.46
CA LYS A 366 10.61 -0.04 18.00
C LYS A 366 11.67 1.07 18.11
N ALA A 367 11.84 1.87 17.06
CA ALA A 367 12.82 2.97 17.05
C ALA A 367 12.51 4.00 18.14
N THR A 368 11.24 4.41 18.27
CA THR A 368 10.82 5.42 19.24
C THR A 368 10.93 4.92 20.68
N SER A 369 10.47 3.70 20.95
CA SER A 369 10.54 3.09 22.28
C SER A 369 11.99 2.97 22.77
N GLN A 370 12.90 2.51 21.90
CA GLN A 370 14.33 2.42 22.22
C GLN A 370 14.98 3.80 22.42
N GLY A 371 14.60 4.80 21.61
CA GLY A 371 15.09 6.17 21.74
C GLY A 371 14.68 6.81 23.05
N ARG A 372 13.42 6.67 23.44
CA ARG A 372 12.90 7.18 24.72
C ARG A 372 13.56 6.49 25.93
N SER A 373 13.76 5.18 25.90
CA SER A 373 14.45 4.44 26.96
C SER A 373 15.89 4.92 27.17
N ARG A 374 16.64 5.12 26.08
CA ARG A 374 18.01 5.63 26.14
C ARG A 374 18.10 7.06 26.69
N ARG A 375 17.15 7.92 26.33
CA ARG A 375 17.08 9.29 26.86
C ARG A 375 16.81 9.29 28.37
N ASN A 376 15.86 8.47 28.82
CA ASN A 376 15.53 8.35 30.23
C ASN A 376 16.72 7.81 31.05
N ALA A 377 17.44 6.79 30.53
CA ALA A 377 18.65 6.29 31.19
C ALA A 377 19.72 7.37 31.30
N ARG A 378 19.99 8.14 30.26
CA ARG A 378 20.96 9.26 30.32
C ARG A 378 20.57 10.36 31.31
N LEU A 379 19.27 10.64 31.45
CA LEU A 379 18.79 11.62 32.42
C LEU A 379 18.90 11.10 33.85
N ALA A 380 18.75 9.80 34.10
CA ALA A 380 18.93 9.18 35.41
C ALA A 380 20.40 9.12 35.82
N ASP A 381 21.33 8.99 34.86
CA ASP A 381 22.78 8.94 35.06
C ASP A 381 23.44 10.34 35.11
N ALA A 382 22.68 11.41 34.84
CA ALA A 382 23.21 12.77 34.89
C ALA A 382 23.50 13.15 36.35
N PRO A 383 24.74 13.57 36.71
CA PRO A 383 25.05 13.99 38.07
C PRO A 383 24.13 15.16 38.47
N ALA A 384 23.59 15.09 39.67
CA ALA A 384 22.81 16.19 40.25
C ALA A 384 23.70 17.45 40.22
N GLU A 385 23.30 18.49 39.48
CA GLU A 385 23.98 19.78 39.53
C GLU A 385 23.96 20.28 40.94
N ASN A 386 25.17 20.40 41.53
CA ASN A 386 25.36 21.05 42.84
C ASN A 386 24.88 22.50 42.70
N VAL A 387 23.68 22.77 43.16
CA VAL A 387 23.22 24.14 43.41
C VAL A 387 24.09 24.69 44.52
N PRO A 388 24.93 25.71 44.31
CA PRO A 388 25.71 26.28 45.37
C PRO A 388 24.76 26.89 46.41
N ALA A 389 24.88 26.47 47.68
CA ALA A 389 24.15 27.06 48.78
C ALA A 389 24.49 28.56 48.86
N ILE A 390 23.51 29.39 48.60
CA ILE A 390 23.63 30.83 48.88
C ILE A 390 23.63 30.95 50.38
N ALA A 391 24.82 31.24 50.94
CA ALA A 391 24.95 31.61 52.32
C ALA A 391 24.27 32.98 52.56
N LEU A 392 23.29 33.01 53.48
CA LEU A 392 22.69 34.22 54.00
C LEU A 392 23.65 34.97 54.93
#